data_d699f63655f3780143a01ceff6fcb90e
#
_entry.id   d699f63655f3780143a01ceff6fcb90e
#
_cell.length_a   1.000
_cell.length_b   1.000
_cell.length_c   1.000
_cell.angle_alpha   90.00
_cell.angle_beta   90.00
_cell.angle_gamma   90.00
#
_symmetry.space_group_name_H-M   'P 1'
#
loop_
_entity.id
_entity.type
_entity.pdbx_description
1 polymer ?
#
loop_
_entity_poly.entity_id
_entity_poly.type
_entity_poly.pdbx_seq_one_letter_code
_entity_poly.pdbx_strand_id
1 'polypeptide(L)'
;GARTIPRYPNAATKIAQGGVAVTGLHDLELDTSLDDALALHVADTLDAGAGLCDKEAVTSIIEGGAAAVQKLIDLGGHFDATEEGPLKRTREGGHSVRRIIHAGGDATGAEVQRALEVASAGTPCLQNARVTSIFTDADGVVGVGVRDPRGAGYIASPCVLLATGGNGQLFN
;
A
#
# COMPACT_ATOMS: atom_id res chain seq x y z
N GLY A 1 -26.35 8.72 12.73
CA GLY A 1 -25.91 7.38 13.03
C GLY A 1 -24.40 7.30 12.92
N ALA A 2 -23.72 6.63 13.87
CA ALA A 2 -22.29 6.42 13.83
C ALA A 2 -21.92 5.71 12.50
N ARG A 3 -21.05 6.31 11.71
CA ARG A 3 -20.51 5.67 10.50
C ARG A 3 -19.56 4.57 10.97
N THR A 4 -19.97 3.33 10.78
CA THR A 4 -19.09 2.19 11.04
C THR A 4 -18.00 2.17 9.98
N ILE A 5 -16.75 2.14 10.41
CA ILE A 5 -15.61 1.96 9.51
C ILE A 5 -15.80 0.61 8.80
N PRO A 6 -15.74 0.56 7.46
CA PRO A 6 -15.80 -0.70 6.73
C PRO A 6 -14.70 -1.63 7.24
N ARG A 7 -15.05 -2.81 7.71
CA ARG A 7 -14.07 -3.84 8.03
C ARG A 7 -13.98 -4.78 6.82
N TYR A 8 -12.80 -4.88 6.25
CA TYR A 8 -12.47 -5.83 5.18
C TYR A 8 -11.69 -7.00 5.78
N PRO A 9 -12.35 -7.99 6.38
CA PRO A 9 -11.67 -9.06 7.13
C PRO A 9 -10.71 -9.89 6.26
N ASN A 10 -10.97 -9.94 4.96
CA ASN A 10 -10.23 -10.75 3.99
C ASN A 10 -9.40 -9.91 3.01
N ALA A 11 -9.12 -8.63 3.32
CA ALA A 11 -8.25 -7.83 2.46
C ALA A 11 -6.83 -8.41 2.46
N ALA A 12 -6.23 -8.53 1.26
CA ALA A 12 -4.86 -9.04 1.11
C ALA A 12 -3.84 -8.24 1.95
N THR A 13 -4.01 -6.92 2.03
CA THR A 13 -3.18 -6.06 2.87
C THR A 13 -3.20 -6.49 4.33
N LYS A 14 -4.37 -6.81 4.88
CA LYS A 14 -4.51 -7.18 6.30
C LYS A 14 -3.78 -8.47 6.67
N ILE A 15 -3.72 -9.42 5.74
CA ILE A 15 -3.10 -10.73 5.97
C ILE A 15 -1.65 -10.79 5.52
N ALA A 16 -1.09 -9.69 5.02
CA ALA A 16 0.32 -9.61 4.67
C ALA A 16 1.18 -9.63 5.93
N GLN A 17 2.07 -10.63 6.02
CA GLN A 17 2.90 -10.89 7.20
C GLN A 17 4.30 -10.31 7.08
N GLY A 18 4.84 -10.20 5.88
CA GLY A 18 6.17 -9.65 5.64
C GLY A 18 6.31 -8.19 6.09
N GLY A 19 7.54 -7.72 6.10
CA GLY A 19 7.84 -6.32 6.35
C GLY A 19 7.70 -5.44 5.11
N VAL A 20 8.05 -4.18 5.26
CA VAL A 20 8.14 -3.20 4.18
C VAL A 20 9.61 -2.85 3.97
N ALA A 21 10.11 -3.07 2.74
CA ALA A 21 11.44 -2.65 2.36
C ALA A 21 11.45 -1.14 2.10
N VAL A 22 12.28 -0.40 2.82
CA VAL A 22 12.40 1.05 2.66
C VAL A 22 13.85 1.50 2.85
N THR A 23 14.30 2.40 1.99
CA THR A 23 15.61 3.04 2.04
C THR A 23 15.42 4.55 2.16
N GLY A 24 16.25 5.22 2.97
CA GLY A 24 16.23 6.68 3.15
C GLY A 24 15.25 7.20 4.21
N LEU A 25 14.58 6.33 4.94
CA LEU A 25 13.71 6.73 6.05
C LEU A 25 14.46 6.62 7.38
N HIS A 26 14.90 7.74 7.95
CA HIS A 26 15.64 7.77 9.23
C HIS A 26 16.83 6.79 9.27
N ASP A 27 17.52 6.63 8.15
CA ASP A 27 18.70 5.77 8.04
C ASP A 27 19.90 6.47 8.65
N LEU A 28 20.04 6.37 9.99
CA LEU A 28 21.10 7.01 10.75
C LEU A 28 22.48 6.34 10.56
N GLU A 29 22.54 5.21 9.89
CA GLU A 29 23.77 4.40 9.74
C GLU A 29 23.96 3.94 8.27
N LEU A 30 23.83 4.85 7.30
CA LEU A 30 24.30 4.54 5.97
C LEU A 30 25.81 4.78 5.93
N ASP A 31 26.59 3.69 5.84
CA ASP A 31 28.04 3.75 5.50
C ASP A 31 28.30 4.23 4.05
N THR A 32 27.24 4.61 3.35
CA THR A 32 27.24 4.95 1.92
C THR A 32 26.26 6.11 1.66
N SER A 33 26.36 6.74 0.49
CA SER A 33 25.42 7.78 0.11
C SER A 33 24.00 7.24 -0.04
N LEU A 34 22.98 8.13 0.11
CA LEU A 34 21.59 7.74 -0.12
C LEU A 34 21.38 7.23 -1.55
N ASP A 35 22.00 7.87 -2.54
CA ASP A 35 21.88 7.46 -3.95
C ASP A 35 22.44 6.05 -4.19
N ASP A 36 23.57 5.72 -3.59
CA ASP A 36 24.14 4.37 -3.66
C ASP A 36 23.27 3.33 -2.95
N ALA A 37 22.68 3.70 -1.80
CA ALA A 37 21.76 2.83 -1.07
C ALA A 37 20.45 2.57 -1.84
N LEU A 38 19.91 3.57 -2.53
CA LEU A 38 18.74 3.43 -3.41
C LEU A 38 19.11 2.57 -4.65
N ALA A 39 20.25 2.83 -5.27
CA ALA A 39 20.72 2.03 -6.40
C ALA A 39 20.90 0.55 -6.04
N LEU A 40 21.44 0.26 -4.85
CA LEU A 40 21.58 -1.09 -4.33
C LEU A 40 20.21 -1.76 -4.10
N HIS A 41 19.21 -1.00 -3.58
CA HIS A 41 17.86 -1.52 -3.40
C HIS A 41 17.19 -1.86 -4.74
N VAL A 42 17.37 -1.01 -5.75
CA VAL A 42 16.91 -1.28 -7.12
C VAL A 42 17.58 -2.54 -7.68
N ALA A 43 18.90 -2.67 -7.53
CA ALA A 43 19.65 -3.82 -8.02
C ALA A 43 19.17 -5.13 -7.37
N ASP A 44 19.04 -5.18 -6.04
CA ASP A 44 18.51 -6.33 -5.31
C ASP A 44 17.12 -6.74 -5.81
N THR A 45 16.24 -5.74 -6.05
CA THR A 45 14.86 -6.00 -6.52
C THR A 45 14.84 -6.55 -7.95
N LEU A 46 15.66 -6.02 -8.83
CA LEU A 46 15.76 -6.51 -10.22
C LEU A 46 16.36 -7.92 -10.29
N ASP A 47 17.36 -8.22 -9.45
CA ASP A 47 17.95 -9.55 -9.34
C ASP A 47 16.93 -10.58 -8.85
N ALA A 48 16.24 -10.27 -7.74
CA ALA A 48 15.17 -11.13 -7.20
C ALA A 48 14.00 -11.33 -8.19
N GLY A 49 13.72 -10.32 -9.01
CA GLY A 49 12.67 -10.35 -10.04
C GLY A 49 13.03 -11.17 -11.28
N ALA A 50 14.28 -11.61 -11.42
CA ALA A 50 14.73 -12.53 -12.46
C ALA A 50 14.31 -12.15 -13.90
N GLY A 51 14.34 -10.86 -14.22
CA GLY A 51 13.98 -10.33 -15.55
C GLY A 51 12.48 -10.03 -15.76
N LEU A 52 11.63 -10.22 -14.76
CA LEU A 52 10.20 -9.92 -14.85
C LEU A 52 9.85 -8.48 -14.41
N CYS A 53 10.83 -7.72 -13.90
CA CYS A 53 10.62 -6.37 -13.43
C CYS A 53 10.77 -5.31 -14.52
N ASP A 54 9.92 -4.31 -14.52
CA ASP A 54 10.15 -3.05 -15.20
C ASP A 54 11.07 -2.18 -14.35
N LYS A 55 12.25 -1.82 -14.88
CA LYS A 55 13.28 -1.10 -14.14
C LYS A 55 12.82 0.31 -13.74
N GLU A 56 12.12 1.02 -14.61
CA GLU A 56 11.67 2.40 -14.34
C GLU A 56 10.62 2.40 -13.23
N ALA A 57 9.68 1.44 -13.27
CA ALA A 57 8.69 1.27 -12.22
C ALA A 57 9.33 0.91 -10.87
N VAL A 58 10.28 -0.03 -10.84
CA VAL A 58 11.04 -0.40 -9.63
C VAL A 58 11.76 0.81 -9.05
N THR A 59 12.48 1.56 -9.88
CA THR A 59 13.20 2.76 -9.44
C THR A 59 12.25 3.78 -8.82
N SER A 60 11.18 4.14 -9.51
CA SER A 60 10.19 5.11 -9.04
C SER A 60 9.52 4.69 -7.71
N ILE A 61 9.20 3.41 -7.54
CA ILE A 61 8.61 2.88 -6.30
C ILE A 61 9.61 2.97 -5.14
N ILE A 62 10.87 2.58 -5.37
CA ILE A 62 11.89 2.57 -4.32
C ILE A 62 12.24 4.01 -3.89
N GLU A 63 12.42 4.92 -4.83
CA GLU A 63 12.67 6.34 -4.54
C GLU A 63 11.53 6.99 -3.76
N GLY A 64 10.28 6.64 -4.07
CA GLY A 64 9.10 7.11 -3.35
C GLY A 64 8.87 6.44 -1.98
N GLY A 65 9.61 5.37 -1.67
CA GLY A 65 9.34 4.50 -0.51
C GLY A 65 9.42 5.20 0.83
N ALA A 66 10.46 6.00 1.05
CA ALA A 66 10.64 6.74 2.32
C ALA A 66 9.47 7.71 2.60
N ALA A 67 9.06 8.48 1.60
CA ALA A 67 7.94 9.40 1.71
C ALA A 67 6.61 8.67 1.93
N ALA A 68 6.41 7.52 1.28
CA ALA A 68 5.21 6.72 1.46
C ALA A 68 5.09 6.13 2.88
N VAL A 69 6.19 5.61 3.43
CA VAL A 69 6.21 5.08 4.80
C VAL A 69 6.06 6.22 5.81
N GLN A 70 6.73 7.36 5.62
CA GLN A 70 6.55 8.53 6.47
C GLN A 70 5.07 8.95 6.50
N LYS A 71 4.41 8.97 5.34
CA LYS A 71 2.97 9.27 5.27
C LYS A 71 2.11 8.29 6.08
N LEU A 72 2.44 7.00 6.09
CA LEU A 72 1.75 6.02 6.93
C LEU A 72 1.95 6.30 8.42
N ILE A 73 3.17 6.69 8.83
CA ILE A 73 3.48 7.09 10.21
C ILE A 73 2.67 8.34 10.60
N ASP A 74 2.62 9.35 9.74
CA ASP A 74 1.86 10.58 9.96
C ASP A 74 0.34 10.31 10.07
N LEU A 75 -0.15 9.26 9.40
CA LEU A 75 -1.53 8.79 9.51
C LEU A 75 -1.78 7.90 10.74
N GLY A 76 -0.79 7.78 11.62
CA GLY A 76 -0.88 7.02 12.87
C GLY A 76 -0.53 5.54 12.71
N GLY A 77 0.27 5.18 11.70
CA GLY A 77 0.87 3.85 11.57
C GLY A 77 2.03 3.68 12.57
N HIS A 78 2.07 2.53 13.24
CA HIS A 78 3.08 2.20 14.22
C HIS A 78 3.97 1.06 13.71
N PHE A 79 5.23 1.38 13.46
CA PHE A 79 6.26 0.40 13.13
C PHE A 79 7.14 0.11 14.33
N ASP A 80 7.72 -1.08 14.37
CA ASP A 80 8.59 -1.51 15.46
C ASP A 80 9.84 -0.62 15.52
N ALA A 81 10.14 -0.10 16.71
CA ALA A 81 11.30 0.74 16.98
C ALA A 81 12.27 0.05 17.93
N THR A 82 13.51 0.52 17.95
CA THR A 82 14.49 0.14 18.98
C THR A 82 14.19 0.89 20.29
N GLU A 83 14.81 0.48 21.38
CA GLU A 83 14.70 1.18 22.68
C GLU A 83 15.20 2.64 22.61
N GLU A 84 16.09 2.93 21.65
CA GLU A 84 16.70 4.25 21.43
C GLU A 84 15.85 5.12 20.47
N GLY A 85 14.79 4.58 19.89
CA GLY A 85 13.79 5.30 19.10
C GLY A 85 13.83 5.11 17.58
N PRO A 86 14.94 4.79 16.89
CA PRO A 86 14.91 4.54 15.45
C PRO A 86 14.14 3.26 15.09
N LEU A 87 13.65 3.21 13.84
CA LEU A 87 12.93 2.04 13.33
C LEU A 87 13.83 0.81 13.31
N LYS A 88 13.30 -0.29 13.87
CA LYS A 88 13.99 -1.59 13.85
C LYS A 88 13.99 -2.14 12.42
N ARG A 89 15.17 -2.53 11.94
CA ARG A 89 15.37 -3.06 10.59
C ARG A 89 15.87 -4.49 10.60
N THR A 90 15.33 -5.29 9.71
CA THR A 90 15.77 -6.66 9.45
C THR A 90 16.28 -6.79 8.00
N ARG A 91 16.96 -7.89 7.73
CA ARG A 91 17.32 -8.33 6.38
C ARG A 91 16.59 -9.62 6.09
N GLU A 92 15.88 -9.65 4.98
CA GLU A 92 15.18 -10.83 4.49
C GLU A 92 15.69 -11.25 3.11
N GLY A 93 15.18 -12.35 2.59
CA GLY A 93 15.59 -12.88 1.29
C GLY A 93 15.45 -11.85 0.16
N GLY A 94 16.40 -11.85 -0.78
CA GLY A 94 16.45 -10.89 -1.87
C GLY A 94 17.03 -9.53 -1.51
N HIS A 95 17.41 -9.28 -0.25
CA HIS A 95 18.02 -8.01 0.17
C HIS A 95 19.46 -8.20 0.66
N SER A 96 20.38 -7.39 0.15
CA SER A 96 21.79 -7.41 0.54
C SER A 96 22.05 -6.73 1.89
N VAL A 97 21.20 -5.78 2.29
CA VAL A 97 21.33 -5.01 3.55
C VAL A 97 20.03 -5.01 4.36
N ARG A 98 20.11 -4.55 5.61
CA ARG A 98 18.95 -4.41 6.51
C ARG A 98 18.14 -3.18 6.11
N ARG A 99 16.98 -3.37 5.51
CA ARG A 99 16.06 -2.28 5.11
C ARG A 99 14.58 -2.62 5.31
N ILE A 100 14.28 -3.75 5.93
CA ILE A 100 12.92 -4.22 6.15
C ILE A 100 12.44 -3.73 7.51
N ILE A 101 11.37 -2.97 7.54
CA ILE A 101 10.68 -2.56 8.77
C ILE A 101 9.42 -3.41 8.97
N HIS A 102 9.07 -3.64 10.22
CA HIS A 102 7.91 -4.45 10.62
C HIS A 102 6.99 -3.67 11.55
N ALA A 103 5.77 -4.16 11.70
CA ALA A 103 4.84 -3.69 12.72
C ALA A 103 4.27 -4.90 13.47
N GLY A 104 4.41 -4.90 14.80
CA GLY A 104 3.93 -5.97 15.67
C GLY A 104 4.48 -7.36 15.30
N GLY A 105 5.74 -7.45 14.87
CA GLY A 105 6.35 -8.66 14.34
C GLY A 105 5.81 -8.98 12.94
N ASP A 106 4.90 -9.94 12.83
CA ASP A 106 4.34 -10.42 11.54
C ASP A 106 3.00 -9.77 11.16
N ALA A 107 2.66 -8.62 11.75
CA ALA A 107 1.37 -7.97 11.57
C ALA A 107 1.43 -6.67 10.75
N THR A 108 2.47 -6.48 9.95
CA THR A 108 2.72 -5.24 9.20
C THR A 108 1.54 -4.84 8.32
N GLY A 109 0.96 -5.78 7.58
CA GLY A 109 -0.21 -5.49 6.74
C GLY A 109 -1.44 -5.10 7.55
N ALA A 110 -1.66 -5.74 8.70
CA ALA A 110 -2.79 -5.39 9.59
C ALA A 110 -2.63 -3.96 10.14
N GLU A 111 -1.42 -3.55 10.49
CA GLU A 111 -1.15 -2.19 10.97
C GLU A 111 -1.33 -1.15 9.86
N VAL A 112 -0.80 -1.39 8.67
CA VAL A 112 -1.00 -0.52 7.50
C VAL A 112 -2.50 -0.34 7.23
N GLN A 113 -3.26 -1.44 7.22
CA GLN A 113 -4.71 -1.37 7.02
C GLN A 113 -5.40 -0.58 8.13
N ARG A 114 -5.05 -0.83 9.40
CA ARG A 114 -5.60 -0.10 10.55
C ARG A 114 -5.39 1.41 10.41
N ALA A 115 -4.18 1.84 10.11
CA ALA A 115 -3.84 3.26 9.95
C ALA A 115 -4.66 3.90 8.82
N LEU A 116 -4.77 3.25 7.67
CA LEU A 116 -5.54 3.73 6.53
C LEU A 116 -7.06 3.74 6.81
N GLU A 117 -7.60 2.74 7.51
CA GLU A 117 -9.01 2.71 7.92
C GLU A 117 -9.34 3.87 8.85
N VAL A 118 -8.47 4.15 9.83
CA VAL A 118 -8.64 5.29 10.75
C VAL A 118 -8.57 6.62 9.98
N ALA A 119 -7.59 6.78 9.12
CA ALA A 119 -7.41 7.99 8.32
C ALA A 119 -8.59 8.25 7.36
N SER A 120 -9.22 7.17 6.85
CA SER A 120 -10.36 7.27 5.92
C SER A 120 -11.74 7.24 6.59
N ALA A 121 -11.81 7.21 7.92
CA ALA A 121 -13.08 7.05 8.65
C ALA A 121 -14.16 8.11 8.31
N GLY A 122 -13.76 9.29 7.85
CA GLY A 122 -14.66 10.36 7.39
C GLY A 122 -15.15 10.22 5.95
N THR A 123 -14.58 9.32 5.16
CA THR A 123 -14.88 9.17 3.73
C THR A 123 -16.20 8.38 3.56
N PRO A 124 -17.15 8.86 2.73
CA PRO A 124 -18.34 8.10 2.40
C PRO A 124 -17.99 6.76 1.76
N CYS A 125 -18.57 5.68 2.28
CA CYS A 125 -18.35 4.34 1.76
C CYS A 125 -19.68 3.63 1.55
N LEU A 126 -19.89 3.07 0.36
CA LEU A 126 -21.01 2.20 0.03
C LEU A 126 -20.56 0.75 0.16
N GLN A 127 -20.98 0.09 1.24
CA GLN A 127 -20.72 -1.33 1.43
C GLN A 127 -21.70 -2.19 0.63
N ASN A 128 -21.25 -3.40 0.25
CA ASN A 128 -22.04 -4.36 -0.52
C ASN A 128 -22.56 -3.78 -1.84
N ALA A 129 -21.87 -2.78 -2.39
CA ALA A 129 -22.16 -2.17 -3.67
C ALA A 129 -21.15 -2.67 -4.71
N ARG A 130 -21.66 -3.21 -5.81
CA ARG A 130 -20.87 -3.63 -6.96
C ARG A 130 -20.90 -2.55 -8.03
N VAL A 131 -19.75 -2.08 -8.47
CA VAL A 131 -19.66 -1.27 -9.70
C VAL A 131 -19.91 -2.20 -10.90
N THR A 132 -20.84 -1.82 -11.76
CA THR A 132 -21.26 -2.61 -12.91
C THR A 132 -20.82 -1.99 -14.22
N SER A 133 -20.61 -0.69 -14.26
CA SER A 133 -20.26 0.05 -15.47
C SER A 133 -19.52 1.32 -15.12
N ILE A 134 -18.64 1.76 -16.01
CA ILE A 134 -18.09 3.12 -16.01
C ILE A 134 -18.73 3.83 -17.21
N PHE A 135 -19.31 4.97 -16.98
CA PHE A 135 -19.94 5.78 -18.03
C PHE A 135 -19.00 6.89 -18.46
N THR A 136 -18.94 7.09 -19.77
CA THR A 136 -18.11 8.12 -20.40
C THR A 136 -18.94 8.88 -21.44
N ASP A 137 -18.56 10.11 -21.69
CA ASP A 137 -19.03 10.94 -22.80
C ASP A 137 -17.83 11.45 -23.64
N ALA A 138 -18.03 12.48 -24.45
CA ALA A 138 -16.99 13.07 -25.29
C ALA A 138 -15.82 13.68 -24.47
N ASP A 139 -16.10 14.12 -23.23
CA ASP A 139 -15.15 14.81 -22.36
C ASP A 139 -14.46 13.84 -21.35
N GLY A 140 -14.90 12.58 -21.27
CA GLY A 140 -14.30 11.56 -20.42
C GLY A 140 -15.27 10.85 -19.50
N VAL A 141 -14.80 10.51 -18.29
CA VAL A 141 -15.61 9.79 -17.28
C VAL A 141 -16.67 10.73 -16.70
N VAL A 142 -17.92 10.27 -16.68
CA VAL A 142 -19.05 11.00 -16.07
C VAL A 142 -19.61 10.30 -14.82
N GLY A 143 -19.29 9.05 -14.60
CA GLY A 143 -19.71 8.34 -13.40
C GLY A 143 -19.67 6.84 -13.51
N VAL A 144 -20.27 6.17 -12.51
CA VAL A 144 -20.33 4.71 -12.42
C VAL A 144 -21.76 4.23 -12.13
N GLY A 145 -22.11 3.11 -12.76
CA GLY A 145 -23.28 2.32 -12.41
C GLY A 145 -22.95 1.42 -11.23
N VAL A 146 -23.82 1.38 -10.25
CA VAL A 146 -23.67 0.55 -9.04
C VAL A 146 -24.91 -0.29 -8.82
N ARG A 147 -24.72 -1.46 -8.22
CA ARG A 147 -25.80 -2.32 -7.74
C ARG A 147 -25.54 -2.72 -6.29
N ASP A 148 -26.50 -2.51 -5.44
CA ASP A 148 -26.51 -2.94 -4.05
C ASP A 148 -27.79 -3.76 -3.73
N PRO A 149 -28.01 -4.24 -2.49
CA PRO A 149 -29.24 -4.97 -2.13
C PRO A 149 -30.55 -4.18 -2.32
N ARG A 150 -30.49 -2.85 -2.42
CA ARG A 150 -31.67 -1.98 -2.65
C ARG A 150 -32.00 -1.82 -4.13
N GLY A 151 -31.05 -2.16 -5.03
CA GLY A 151 -31.24 -2.07 -6.47
C GLY A 151 -30.04 -1.51 -7.24
N ALA A 152 -30.32 -1.03 -8.46
CA ALA A 152 -29.35 -0.36 -9.28
C ALA A 152 -29.36 1.15 -9.04
N GLY A 153 -28.20 1.78 -9.14
CA GLY A 153 -28.01 3.21 -8.97
C GLY A 153 -26.90 3.76 -9.84
N TYR A 154 -26.74 5.07 -9.82
CA TYR A 154 -25.72 5.81 -10.54
C TYR A 154 -25.03 6.79 -9.58
N ILE A 155 -23.71 6.88 -9.67
CA ILE A 155 -22.91 7.88 -8.94
C ILE A 155 -22.18 8.73 -9.98
N ALA A 156 -22.52 10.01 -10.03
CA ALA A 156 -21.85 10.98 -10.87
C ALA A 156 -20.45 11.28 -10.31
N SER A 157 -19.43 11.21 -11.15
CA SER A 157 -18.06 11.59 -10.80
C SER A 157 -17.26 11.83 -12.08
N PRO A 158 -16.48 12.91 -12.15
CA PRO A 158 -15.60 13.18 -13.28
C PRO A 158 -14.31 12.35 -13.24
N CYS A 159 -14.08 11.59 -12.16
CA CYS A 159 -12.89 10.76 -12.00
C CYS A 159 -13.25 9.48 -11.26
N VAL A 160 -12.70 8.36 -11.70
CA VAL A 160 -12.86 7.05 -11.08
C VAL A 160 -11.49 6.38 -10.91
N LEU A 161 -11.16 6.02 -9.68
CA LEU A 161 -9.98 5.23 -9.38
C LEU A 161 -10.39 3.76 -9.22
N LEU A 162 -9.81 2.88 -10.04
CA LEU A 162 -9.99 1.44 -9.92
C LEU A 162 -8.93 0.86 -8.98
N ALA A 163 -9.38 0.38 -7.82
CA ALA A 163 -8.55 -0.27 -6.81
C ALA A 163 -9.15 -1.63 -6.42
N THR A 164 -9.48 -2.45 -7.43
CA THR A 164 -10.29 -3.67 -7.31
C THR A 164 -9.52 -4.88 -6.82
N GLY A 165 -8.23 -4.75 -6.58
CA GLY A 165 -7.35 -5.87 -6.23
C GLY A 165 -7.01 -6.75 -7.42
N GLY A 166 -6.40 -7.90 -7.16
CA GLY A 166 -5.96 -8.85 -8.18
C GLY A 166 -7.02 -9.91 -8.51
N ASN A 167 -6.67 -10.78 -9.46
CA ASN A 167 -7.55 -11.80 -10.01
C ASN A 167 -7.48 -13.16 -9.26
N GLY A 168 -6.81 -13.21 -8.10
CA GLY A 168 -6.53 -14.48 -7.40
C GLY A 168 -7.75 -15.30 -7.00
N GLN A 169 -8.94 -14.70 -6.96
CA GLN A 169 -10.20 -15.40 -6.65
C GLN A 169 -11.05 -15.71 -7.89
N LEU A 170 -10.57 -15.40 -9.09
CA LEU A 170 -11.27 -15.73 -10.34
C LEU A 170 -10.87 -17.11 -10.89
N PHE A 171 -9.76 -17.65 -10.39
CA PHE A 171 -9.19 -18.92 -10.81
C PHE A 171 -9.02 -19.80 -9.59
N ASN A 172 -9.91 -20.76 -9.41
CA ASN A 172 -9.81 -21.83 -8.42
C ASN A 172 -9.26 -23.09 -9.06
#